data_a1dae2d203bf31dba343431d2775b9f4
#
_entry.id   a1dae2d203bf31dba343431d2775b9f4
#
_cell.length_a   1.000
_cell.length_b   1.000
_cell.length_c   1.000
_cell.angle_alpha   90.00
_cell.angle_beta   90.00
_cell.angle_gamma   90.00
#
_symmetry.space_group_name_H-M   'P 1'
#
loop_
_entity.id
_entity.type
_entity.pdbx_description
1 polymer ?
#
loop_
_entity_poly.entity_id
_entity_poly.type
_entity_poly.pdbx_seq_one_letter_code
_entity_poly.pdbx_strand_id
1 'polypeptide(L)'
;MKTLSRIRKLGIAALAALTLTVPVAAAPAPAVAAPTSFDHILFWNDVLLKAYRQTGGPPTGLARAGAMLHIALYDTYTALSPIGTPYLGGNVNREPGASYDLKANLDVAAYNLLQLALFPSLDFSADYQRARLDVPLGEPGPGGWSTSIAESVVDQMRANRTNDGSTDNTPYTPELVPGQWRPTDGADAASPNWGLVKPFALTSGSQFRPGPPGGYNTPASLLASPEYAAQVADVQSLGAANSTTRTAEQTTIAYFWANDLDGTYKPPGQLFKLTQTVAKQRGLSQGANAKLFALVGMAMADAAITAWDAKYQTAIDLWRPVTAIREAGTDGNAATTEDRNWQPLSNKAGVPFSPNFPAYVSGHATFGGAWAGIMKRYFGTDNVTYTATTEDPHAMGVTRTFSTFTAAAVENARSRIYLGVHYQWDGDNGVAAGDAVAGHVYANYLR
;
A
#
# COMPACT_ATOMS: atom_id res chain seq x y z
N MET A 1 -52.37 -46.99 -73.36
CA MET A 1 -51.65 -46.02 -74.22
C MET A 1 -50.45 -45.53 -73.43
N LYS A 2 -49.34 -46.03 -73.75
CA LYS A 2 -48.00 -45.51 -74.11
C LYS A 2 -47.67 -44.17 -73.42
N THR A 3 -46.63 -44.15 -72.60
CA THR A 3 -45.42 -43.47 -72.98
C THR A 3 -44.25 -43.75 -71.99
N LEU A 4 -43.09 -43.85 -72.58
CA LEU A 4 -41.80 -44.28 -72.07
C LEU A 4 -41.15 -43.40 -71.03
N SER A 5 -40.54 -44.00 -70.03
CA SER A 5 -39.62 -43.35 -69.11
C SER A 5 -38.16 -43.49 -69.62
N ARG A 6 -37.41 -42.38 -69.60
CA ARG A 6 -35.98 -42.41 -69.83
C ARG A 6 -35.24 -42.39 -68.46
N ILE A 7 -34.49 -43.41 -68.22
CA ILE A 7 -33.58 -43.53 -67.11
C ILE A 7 -32.29 -42.76 -67.45
N ARG A 8 -31.92 -41.78 -66.67
CA ARG A 8 -30.59 -41.16 -66.69
C ARG A 8 -29.75 -41.78 -65.57
N LYS A 9 -28.65 -42.39 -65.95
CA LYS A 9 -27.57 -42.81 -65.02
C LYS A 9 -26.83 -41.61 -64.49
N LEU A 10 -26.84 -41.43 -63.18
CA LEU A 10 -25.91 -40.54 -62.50
C LEU A 10 -24.67 -41.31 -62.01
N GLY A 11 -23.52 -40.93 -62.50
CA GLY A 11 -22.26 -41.47 -62.03
C GLY A 11 -21.89 -40.90 -60.64
N ILE A 12 -21.51 -41.79 -59.74
CA ILE A 12 -21.03 -41.48 -58.44
C ILE A 12 -19.52 -41.13 -58.56
N ALA A 13 -19.16 -39.89 -58.39
CA ALA A 13 -17.76 -39.46 -58.23
C ALA A 13 -17.38 -39.62 -56.75
N ALA A 14 -16.45 -40.52 -56.46
CA ALA A 14 -15.87 -40.71 -55.15
C ALA A 14 -14.88 -39.53 -54.85
N LEU A 15 -15.24 -38.67 -53.92
CA LEU A 15 -14.32 -37.64 -53.37
C LEU A 15 -13.43 -38.31 -52.33
N ALA A 16 -12.16 -38.47 -52.60
CA ALA A 16 -11.15 -38.88 -51.61
C ALA A 16 -10.83 -37.66 -50.72
N ALA A 17 -11.25 -37.70 -49.47
CA ALA A 17 -10.87 -36.70 -48.47
C ALA A 17 -9.43 -36.97 -47.99
N LEU A 18 -8.49 -36.10 -48.40
CA LEU A 18 -7.14 -36.05 -47.83
C LEU A 18 -7.23 -35.41 -46.43
N THR A 19 -7.10 -36.20 -45.38
CA THR A 19 -6.92 -35.68 -44.01
C THR A 19 -5.47 -35.26 -43.83
N LEU A 20 -5.22 -33.96 -43.89
CA LEU A 20 -3.95 -33.38 -43.43
C LEU A 20 -3.89 -33.47 -41.90
N THR A 21 -3.12 -34.39 -41.36
CA THR A 21 -2.73 -34.38 -39.94
C THR A 21 -1.64 -33.37 -39.74
N VAL A 22 -1.99 -32.19 -39.19
CA VAL A 22 -1.02 -31.20 -38.69
C VAL A 22 -0.45 -31.76 -37.39
N PRO A 23 0.88 -31.93 -37.26
CA PRO A 23 1.46 -32.32 -35.99
C PRO A 23 1.24 -31.22 -34.98
N VAL A 24 0.47 -31.47 -33.93
CA VAL A 24 0.39 -30.59 -32.76
C VAL A 24 1.76 -30.64 -32.06
N ALA A 25 2.55 -29.59 -32.20
CA ALA A 25 3.74 -29.45 -31.41
C ALA A 25 3.37 -29.42 -29.93
N ALA A 26 3.86 -30.40 -29.17
CA ALA A 26 3.68 -30.45 -27.74
C ALA A 26 4.27 -29.16 -27.15
N ALA A 27 3.47 -28.40 -26.38
CA ALA A 27 3.97 -27.24 -25.63
C ALA A 27 5.12 -27.73 -24.74
N PRO A 28 6.24 -26.98 -24.66
CA PRO A 28 7.32 -27.34 -23.75
C PRO A 28 6.77 -27.41 -22.33
N ALA A 29 7.11 -28.47 -21.61
CA ALA A 29 6.80 -28.61 -20.20
C ALA A 29 7.28 -27.36 -19.45
N PRO A 30 6.50 -26.84 -18.48
CA PRO A 30 6.95 -25.69 -17.71
C PRO A 30 8.31 -26.02 -17.10
N ALA A 31 9.30 -25.17 -17.36
CA ALA A 31 10.63 -25.32 -16.79
C ALA A 31 10.47 -25.35 -15.27
N VAL A 32 10.98 -26.40 -14.64
CA VAL A 32 11.09 -26.48 -13.19
C VAL A 32 11.92 -25.27 -12.79
N ALA A 33 11.28 -24.32 -12.06
CA ALA A 33 11.96 -23.13 -11.56
C ALA A 33 13.18 -23.62 -10.76
N ALA A 34 14.38 -23.09 -11.09
CA ALA A 34 15.57 -23.33 -10.30
C ALA A 34 15.24 -22.95 -8.84
N PRO A 35 15.83 -23.63 -7.82
CA PRO A 35 15.58 -23.28 -6.44
C PRO A 35 15.84 -21.80 -6.27
N THR A 36 14.82 -21.07 -5.81
CA THR A 36 14.89 -19.61 -5.65
C THR A 36 16.03 -19.32 -4.69
N SER A 37 17.11 -18.69 -5.17
CA SER A 37 18.19 -18.19 -4.33
C SER A 37 17.58 -17.32 -3.22
N PHE A 38 18.16 -17.38 -2.02
CA PHE A 38 17.73 -16.52 -0.93
C PHE A 38 17.83 -15.05 -1.35
N ASP A 39 16.71 -14.34 -1.29
CA ASP A 39 16.64 -12.93 -1.64
C ASP A 39 16.61 -12.08 -0.38
N HIS A 40 17.68 -11.35 -0.12
CA HIS A 40 17.85 -10.53 1.08
C HIS A 40 16.85 -9.37 1.15
N ILE A 41 16.40 -8.83 0.00
CA ILE A 41 15.38 -7.75 -0.02
C ILE A 41 14.03 -8.29 0.46
N LEU A 42 13.60 -9.43 -0.08
CA LEU A 42 12.34 -10.06 0.30
C LEU A 42 12.37 -10.59 1.73
N PHE A 43 13.52 -11.10 2.18
CA PHE A 43 13.72 -11.52 3.56
C PHE A 43 13.57 -10.36 4.54
N TRP A 44 14.27 -9.24 4.31
CA TRP A 44 14.18 -8.07 5.18
C TRP A 44 12.84 -7.36 5.09
N ASN A 45 12.11 -7.49 3.98
CA ASN A 45 10.70 -7.09 3.93
C ASN A 45 9.84 -7.95 4.88
N ASP A 46 10.01 -9.28 4.91
CA ASP A 46 9.27 -10.14 5.85
C ASP A 46 9.63 -9.81 7.32
N VAL A 47 10.87 -9.44 7.63
CA VAL A 47 11.30 -8.95 8.95
C VAL A 47 10.64 -7.61 9.30
N LEU A 48 10.56 -6.67 8.34
CA LEU A 48 9.82 -5.41 8.50
C LEU A 48 8.35 -5.66 8.84
N LEU A 49 7.69 -6.56 8.12
CA LEU A 49 6.28 -6.93 8.38
C LEU A 49 6.11 -7.57 9.77
N LYS A 50 7.10 -8.36 10.24
CA LYS A 50 7.14 -8.88 11.61
C LYS A 50 7.22 -7.73 12.62
N ALA A 51 8.07 -6.73 12.39
CA ALA A 51 8.17 -5.55 13.24
C ALA A 51 6.85 -4.76 13.32
N TYR A 52 6.16 -4.58 12.19
CA TYR A 52 4.85 -3.91 12.15
C TYR A 52 3.80 -4.61 13.04
N ARG A 53 3.75 -5.95 13.00
CA ARG A 53 2.84 -6.74 13.86
C ARG A 53 3.12 -6.55 15.34
N GLN A 54 4.39 -6.40 15.70
CA GLN A 54 4.82 -6.26 17.10
C GLN A 54 4.68 -4.84 17.64
N THR A 55 4.85 -3.83 16.79
CA THR A 55 4.88 -2.43 17.23
C THR A 55 3.48 -1.81 17.26
N GLY A 56 2.62 -2.13 16.31
CA GLY A 56 1.35 -1.40 16.13
C GLY A 56 1.57 0.07 15.73
N GLY A 57 0.67 0.93 16.14
CA GLY A 57 0.75 2.38 15.90
C GLY A 57 0.11 2.86 14.60
N PRO A 58 0.19 4.17 14.33
CA PRO A 58 -0.45 4.77 13.16
C PRO A 58 0.25 4.37 11.86
N PRO A 59 -0.49 4.24 10.75
CA PRO A 59 0.06 3.78 9.48
C PRO A 59 1.09 4.73 8.88
N THR A 60 1.09 5.99 9.28
CA THR A 60 2.01 7.03 8.85
C THR A 60 3.47 6.70 9.21
N GLY A 61 3.73 6.41 10.49
CA GLY A 61 5.06 6.03 10.98
C GLY A 61 5.57 4.74 10.34
N LEU A 62 4.68 3.77 10.12
CA LEU A 62 5.02 2.49 9.48
C LEU A 62 5.37 2.68 7.99
N ALA A 63 4.63 3.51 7.25
CA ALA A 63 4.98 3.84 5.87
C ALA A 63 6.35 4.51 5.76
N ARG A 64 6.66 5.45 6.69
CA ARG A 64 7.98 6.09 6.79
C ARG A 64 9.09 5.07 7.07
N ALA A 65 8.88 4.16 8.03
CA ALA A 65 9.85 3.13 8.36
C ALA A 65 10.14 2.20 7.17
N GLY A 66 9.10 1.79 6.44
CA GLY A 66 9.25 0.98 5.21
C GLY A 66 10.03 1.71 4.12
N ALA A 67 9.77 3.00 3.92
CA ALA A 67 10.53 3.82 2.97
C ALA A 67 12.02 3.89 3.36
N MET A 68 12.31 4.19 4.62
CA MET A 68 13.70 4.28 5.10
C MET A 68 14.46 2.98 4.89
N LEU A 69 13.86 1.84 5.26
CA LEU A 69 14.49 0.53 5.10
C LEU A 69 14.77 0.22 3.63
N HIS A 70 13.76 0.30 2.77
CA HIS A 70 13.90 -0.13 1.38
C HIS A 70 14.76 0.82 0.55
N ILE A 71 14.76 2.12 0.86
CA ILE A 71 15.68 3.08 0.23
C ILE A 71 17.13 2.77 0.65
N ALA A 72 17.38 2.49 1.94
CA ALA A 72 18.73 2.14 2.40
C ALA A 72 19.23 0.83 1.75
N LEU A 73 18.37 -0.17 1.63
CA LEU A 73 18.70 -1.42 0.92
C LEU A 73 18.99 -1.17 -0.56
N TYR A 74 18.21 -0.32 -1.24
CA TYR A 74 18.45 0.07 -2.62
C TYR A 74 19.77 0.81 -2.80
N ASP A 75 20.07 1.79 -1.94
CA ASP A 75 21.32 2.56 -2.02
C ASP A 75 22.55 1.69 -1.71
N THR A 76 22.45 0.78 -0.73
CA THR A 76 23.48 -0.22 -0.44
C THR A 76 23.71 -1.15 -1.64
N TYR A 77 22.62 -1.63 -2.25
CA TYR A 77 22.70 -2.46 -3.45
C TYR A 77 23.39 -1.71 -4.58
N THR A 78 22.93 -0.49 -4.89
CA THR A 78 23.42 0.34 -5.99
C THR A 78 24.89 0.74 -5.80
N ALA A 79 25.33 0.96 -4.57
CA ALA A 79 26.73 1.24 -4.26
C ALA A 79 27.69 0.09 -4.63
N LEU A 80 27.22 -1.15 -4.54
CA LEU A 80 28.02 -2.35 -4.85
C LEU A 80 27.75 -2.94 -6.24
N SER A 81 26.54 -2.81 -6.72
CA SER A 81 26.07 -3.28 -8.03
C SER A 81 25.11 -2.25 -8.61
N PRO A 82 25.59 -1.29 -9.42
CA PRO A 82 24.78 -0.17 -9.89
C PRO A 82 23.56 -0.61 -10.68
N ILE A 83 22.36 -0.17 -10.24
CA ILE A 83 21.05 -0.47 -10.87
C ILE A 83 20.23 0.80 -11.15
N GLY A 84 20.80 1.96 -10.89
CA GLY A 84 20.19 3.27 -11.08
C GLY A 84 20.88 4.35 -10.24
N THR A 85 20.23 5.49 -10.08
CA THR A 85 20.73 6.61 -9.28
C THR A 85 20.40 6.38 -7.80
N PRO A 86 21.38 6.46 -6.88
CA PRO A 86 21.12 6.34 -5.45
C PRO A 86 20.31 7.54 -4.93
N TYR A 87 19.43 7.28 -3.97
CA TYR A 87 18.59 8.32 -3.34
C TYR A 87 19.41 9.27 -2.45
N LEU A 88 20.36 8.72 -1.67
CA LEU A 88 21.20 9.50 -0.73
C LEU A 88 22.45 10.11 -1.38
N GLY A 89 22.51 10.14 -2.70
CA GLY A 89 23.61 10.79 -3.45
C GLY A 89 24.86 9.94 -3.69
N GLY A 90 24.89 8.68 -3.21
CA GLY A 90 25.93 7.70 -3.58
C GLY A 90 27.31 7.92 -2.98
N ASN A 91 27.47 8.88 -2.08
CA ASN A 91 28.76 9.17 -1.43
C ASN A 91 28.95 8.23 -0.24
N VAL A 92 29.40 7.01 -0.49
CA VAL A 92 29.61 5.99 0.53
C VAL A 92 31.07 5.85 0.92
N ASN A 93 31.34 5.57 2.20
CA ASN A 93 32.68 5.35 2.68
C ASN A 93 33.19 3.97 2.17
N ARG A 94 34.33 4.01 1.45
CA ARG A 94 35.04 2.82 0.98
C ARG A 94 36.42 2.77 1.65
N GLU A 95 36.67 1.72 2.39
CA GLU A 95 37.97 1.50 3.04
C GLU A 95 39.00 1.05 1.98
N PRO A 96 40.17 1.69 1.92
CA PRO A 96 41.24 1.29 1.00
C PRO A 96 41.67 -0.18 1.20
N GLY A 97 41.66 -0.95 0.13
CA GLY A 97 42.06 -2.38 0.17
C GLY A 97 41.02 -3.34 0.76
N ALA A 98 39.86 -2.84 1.17
CA ALA A 98 38.78 -3.71 1.68
C ALA A 98 38.07 -4.47 0.56
N SER A 99 37.59 -5.64 0.88
CA SER A 99 36.69 -6.44 0.05
C SER A 99 35.25 -6.31 0.55
N TYR A 100 34.30 -6.31 -0.38
CA TYR A 100 32.89 -6.11 -0.07
C TYR A 100 32.06 -7.26 -0.65
N ASP A 101 31.18 -7.80 0.17
CA ASP A 101 30.11 -8.70 -0.25
C ASP A 101 28.77 -7.96 -0.24
N LEU A 102 27.98 -8.12 -1.31
CA LEU A 102 26.71 -7.44 -1.43
C LEU A 102 25.70 -7.87 -0.36
N LYS A 103 25.60 -9.19 -0.12
CA LYS A 103 24.63 -9.73 0.82
C LYS A 103 24.97 -9.32 2.25
N ALA A 104 26.26 -9.38 2.62
CA ALA A 104 26.73 -8.94 3.92
C ALA A 104 26.38 -7.47 4.19
N ASN A 105 26.57 -6.59 3.20
CA ASN A 105 26.24 -5.18 3.33
C ASN A 105 24.73 -4.94 3.38
N LEU A 106 23.91 -5.66 2.59
CA LEU A 106 22.45 -5.57 2.69
C LEU A 106 21.95 -5.97 4.09
N ASP A 107 22.49 -7.05 4.66
CA ASP A 107 22.09 -7.52 5.97
C ASP A 107 22.48 -6.55 7.08
N VAL A 108 23.66 -5.96 7.03
CA VAL A 108 24.11 -4.95 8.00
C VAL A 108 23.28 -3.67 7.87
N ALA A 109 23.00 -3.21 6.65
CA ALA A 109 22.16 -2.02 6.41
C ALA A 109 20.76 -2.21 7.01
N ALA A 110 20.12 -3.35 6.73
CA ALA A 110 18.79 -3.64 7.25
C ALA A 110 18.79 -3.79 8.78
N TYR A 111 19.68 -4.60 9.31
CA TYR A 111 19.78 -4.84 10.76
C TYR A 111 20.04 -3.55 11.53
N ASN A 112 21.04 -2.77 11.14
CA ASN A 112 21.39 -1.53 11.83
C ASN A 112 20.26 -0.51 11.75
N LEU A 113 19.61 -0.37 10.61
CA LEU A 113 18.53 0.60 10.49
C LEU A 113 17.29 0.19 11.30
N LEU A 114 16.91 -1.09 11.27
CA LEU A 114 15.80 -1.62 12.06
C LEU A 114 16.06 -1.49 13.55
N GLN A 115 17.26 -1.93 14.01
CA GLN A 115 17.62 -1.97 15.42
C GLN A 115 17.93 -0.60 16.03
N LEU A 116 18.62 0.29 15.29
CA LEU A 116 19.13 1.54 15.84
C LEU A 116 18.23 2.76 15.59
N ALA A 117 17.31 2.67 14.62
CA ALA A 117 16.53 3.83 14.21
C ALA A 117 15.02 3.61 14.11
N LEU A 118 14.58 2.46 13.60
CA LEU A 118 13.16 2.25 13.28
C LEU A 118 12.38 1.61 14.44
N PHE A 119 12.95 0.55 15.04
CA PHE A 119 12.28 -0.24 16.09
C PHE A 119 13.28 -0.63 17.19
N PRO A 120 13.86 0.34 17.90
CA PRO A 120 14.94 0.08 18.88
C PRO A 120 14.49 -0.77 20.09
N SER A 121 13.19 -0.89 20.31
CA SER A 121 12.63 -1.75 21.36
C SER A 121 12.49 -3.23 20.97
N LEU A 122 12.70 -3.57 19.69
CA LEU A 122 12.64 -4.95 19.19
C LEU A 122 14.06 -5.52 19.04
N ASP A 123 14.17 -6.85 19.04
CA ASP A 123 15.43 -7.56 18.80
C ASP A 123 15.39 -8.27 17.43
N PHE A 124 16.34 -7.92 16.57
CA PHE A 124 16.51 -8.49 15.23
C PHE A 124 17.73 -9.38 15.09
N SER A 125 18.41 -9.72 16.21
CA SER A 125 19.65 -10.50 16.20
C SER A 125 19.48 -11.88 15.57
N ALA A 126 18.38 -12.58 15.86
CA ALA A 126 18.09 -13.89 15.27
C ALA A 126 17.81 -13.79 13.75
N ASP A 127 17.11 -12.75 13.31
CA ASP A 127 16.85 -12.51 11.89
C ASP A 127 18.17 -12.19 11.15
N TYR A 128 19.04 -11.38 11.75
CA TYR A 128 20.38 -11.09 11.22
C TYR A 128 21.23 -12.35 11.09
N GLN A 129 21.31 -13.18 12.13
CA GLN A 129 22.05 -14.45 12.07
C GLN A 129 21.51 -15.37 10.96
N ARG A 130 20.20 -15.42 10.76
CA ARG A 130 19.60 -16.22 9.70
C ARG A 130 19.98 -15.70 8.30
N ALA A 131 19.96 -14.41 8.08
CA ALA A 131 20.37 -13.80 6.80
C ALA A 131 21.84 -14.11 6.50
N ARG A 132 22.69 -14.04 7.51
CA ARG A 132 24.13 -14.33 7.41
C ARG A 132 24.45 -15.76 6.95
N LEU A 133 23.55 -16.71 7.08
CA LEU A 133 23.78 -18.10 6.61
C LEU A 133 23.89 -18.17 5.06
N ASP A 134 23.38 -17.19 4.34
CA ASP A 134 23.49 -17.12 2.86
C ASP A 134 24.68 -16.27 2.38
N VAL A 135 25.40 -15.63 3.30
CA VAL A 135 26.61 -14.88 2.98
C VAL A 135 27.77 -15.87 2.81
N PRO A 136 28.56 -15.78 1.71
CA PRO A 136 29.69 -16.66 1.50
C PRO A 136 30.66 -16.62 2.70
N LEU A 137 31.07 -17.80 3.17
CA LEU A 137 32.20 -17.97 4.09
C LEU A 137 33.46 -17.70 3.24
N GLY A 138 33.80 -16.47 3.06
CA GLY A 138 34.95 -16.09 2.26
C GLY A 138 35.86 -15.20 3.04
N GLU A 139 37.11 -15.52 3.03
CA GLU A 139 38.21 -14.73 3.49
C GLU A 139 38.76 -13.82 2.41
N PRO A 140 38.35 -12.57 2.34
CA PRO A 140 39.23 -11.59 1.75
C PRO A 140 39.84 -10.72 2.85
N GLY A 141 41.07 -11.03 3.21
CA GLY A 141 41.88 -10.20 4.08
C GLY A 141 41.63 -10.36 5.62
N PRO A 142 42.46 -9.71 6.45
CA PRO A 142 42.54 -9.92 7.90
C PRO A 142 41.35 -9.41 8.71
N GLY A 143 40.14 -9.33 8.15
CA GLY A 143 38.93 -8.85 8.84
C GLY A 143 37.60 -9.34 8.29
N GLY A 144 37.59 -10.17 7.23
CA GLY A 144 36.33 -10.57 6.56
C GLY A 144 35.81 -9.51 5.61
N TRP A 145 34.51 -9.55 5.29
CA TRP A 145 33.87 -8.57 4.41
C TRP A 145 33.69 -7.21 5.13
N SER A 146 34.15 -6.11 4.53
CA SER A 146 33.88 -4.77 5.06
C SER A 146 32.40 -4.43 4.90
N THR A 147 31.85 -3.78 5.93
CA THR A 147 30.46 -3.32 6.01
C THR A 147 30.36 -1.78 5.99
N SER A 148 31.47 -1.10 5.77
CA SER A 148 31.55 0.38 5.81
C SER A 148 30.60 1.08 4.81
N ILE A 149 30.26 0.40 3.71
CA ILE A 149 29.25 0.93 2.76
C ILE A 149 27.87 0.91 3.39
N ALA A 150 27.45 -0.20 4.00
CA ALA A 150 26.19 -0.33 4.70
C ALA A 150 26.06 0.67 5.86
N GLU A 151 27.10 0.79 6.66
CA GLU A 151 27.17 1.73 7.79
C GLU A 151 27.05 3.16 7.31
N SER A 152 27.76 3.53 6.24
CA SER A 152 27.69 4.86 5.62
C SER A 152 26.28 5.16 5.11
N VAL A 153 25.59 4.22 4.45
CA VAL A 153 24.22 4.40 3.97
C VAL A 153 23.24 4.56 5.15
N VAL A 154 23.38 3.75 6.19
CA VAL A 154 22.54 3.86 7.40
C VAL A 154 22.71 5.22 8.07
N ASP A 155 23.94 5.70 8.23
CA ASP A 155 24.22 7.00 8.84
C ASP A 155 23.65 8.15 7.99
N GLN A 156 23.80 8.09 6.67
CA GLN A 156 23.18 9.06 5.76
C GLN A 156 21.65 9.04 5.83
N MET A 157 21.02 7.87 5.89
CA MET A 157 19.58 7.75 6.03
C MET A 157 19.10 8.35 7.37
N ARG A 158 19.78 8.02 8.45
CA ARG A 158 19.49 8.59 9.77
C ARG A 158 19.63 10.12 9.77
N ALA A 159 20.73 10.63 9.24
CA ALA A 159 20.97 12.09 9.12
C ALA A 159 19.91 12.78 8.25
N ASN A 160 19.52 12.16 7.13
CA ASN A 160 18.50 12.69 6.22
C ASN A 160 17.12 12.79 6.89
N ARG A 161 16.81 11.91 7.83
CA ARG A 161 15.52 11.83 8.55
C ARG A 161 15.59 12.36 9.98
N THR A 162 16.73 12.84 10.44
CA THR A 162 16.83 13.55 11.73
C THR A 162 16.05 14.86 11.64
N ASN A 163 15.18 15.12 12.61
CA ASN A 163 14.36 16.33 12.69
C ASN A 163 13.46 16.55 11.46
N ASP A 164 12.98 15.48 10.85
CA ASP A 164 12.09 15.57 9.69
C ASP A 164 10.63 15.90 10.04
N GLY A 165 10.31 16.15 11.31
CA GLY A 165 8.97 16.44 11.80
C GLY A 165 8.17 15.22 12.25
N SER A 166 8.66 14.00 12.01
CA SER A 166 7.93 12.76 12.35
C SER A 166 7.71 12.52 13.84
N THR A 167 8.41 13.26 14.70
CA THR A 167 8.30 13.21 16.16
C THR A 167 7.50 14.37 16.74
N ASP A 168 6.91 15.21 15.89
CA ASP A 168 6.06 16.31 16.36
C ASP A 168 4.73 15.78 16.90
N ASN A 169 4.59 15.81 18.22
CA ASN A 169 3.41 15.37 18.96
C ASN A 169 2.60 16.56 19.51
N THR A 170 2.71 17.76 18.91
CA THR A 170 1.88 18.90 19.27
C THR A 170 0.41 18.52 19.19
N PRO A 171 -0.37 18.67 20.26
CA PRO A 171 -1.78 18.25 20.29
C PRO A 171 -2.64 18.99 19.28
N TYR A 172 -3.57 18.28 18.67
CA TYR A 172 -4.64 18.85 17.85
C TYR A 172 -5.82 19.29 18.75
N THR A 173 -6.33 20.49 18.52
CA THR A 173 -7.52 20.99 19.20
C THR A 173 -8.69 20.96 18.22
N PRO A 174 -9.69 20.07 18.39
CA PRO A 174 -10.82 19.97 17.49
C PRO A 174 -11.76 21.15 17.60
N GLU A 175 -12.29 21.62 16.48
CA GLU A 175 -13.44 22.53 16.45
C GLU A 175 -14.73 21.74 16.64
N LEU A 176 -15.51 22.07 17.70
CA LEU A 176 -16.74 21.34 18.05
C LEU A 176 -17.97 21.88 17.29
N VAL A 177 -17.82 22.08 15.99
CA VAL A 177 -18.90 22.55 15.10
C VAL A 177 -19.26 21.46 14.08
N PRO A 178 -20.49 21.45 13.55
CA PRO A 178 -20.92 20.50 12.54
C PRO A 178 -19.95 20.51 11.32
N GLY A 179 -19.64 19.34 10.81
CA GLY A 179 -18.72 19.15 9.67
C GLY A 179 -17.26 18.97 10.06
N GLN A 180 -16.83 19.48 11.22
CA GLN A 180 -15.46 19.36 11.69
C GLN A 180 -15.25 18.10 12.53
N TRP A 181 -14.08 17.49 12.37
CA TRP A 181 -13.71 16.27 13.04
C TRP A 181 -13.40 16.46 14.51
N ARG A 182 -13.77 15.49 15.31
CA ARG A 182 -13.43 15.32 16.72
C ARG A 182 -13.30 13.85 17.09
N PRO A 183 -12.52 13.50 18.12
CA PRO A 183 -12.44 12.11 18.62
C PRO A 183 -13.81 11.54 18.96
N THR A 184 -14.03 10.29 18.59
CA THR A 184 -15.31 9.59 18.81
C THR A 184 -15.27 8.59 19.95
N ASP A 185 -14.08 8.21 20.40
CA ASP A 185 -13.83 7.22 21.46
C ASP A 185 -12.99 7.78 22.63
N GLY A 186 -12.75 9.09 22.63
CA GLY A 186 -11.97 9.78 23.65
C GLY A 186 -10.45 9.65 23.51
N ALA A 187 -9.96 8.99 22.45
CA ALA A 187 -8.53 8.93 22.16
C ALA A 187 -8.05 10.18 21.43
N ASP A 188 -6.78 10.54 21.62
CA ASP A 188 -6.15 11.70 20.98
C ASP A 188 -6.10 11.55 19.45
N ALA A 189 -5.98 12.70 18.76
CA ALA A 189 -5.77 12.74 17.33
C ALA A 189 -4.48 12.02 16.94
N ALA A 190 -4.56 11.11 15.97
CA ALA A 190 -3.40 10.35 15.53
C ALA A 190 -2.58 11.10 14.49
N SER A 191 -1.34 11.42 14.86
CA SER A 191 -0.33 12.07 13.99
C SER A 191 -0.79 13.39 13.34
N PRO A 192 -1.40 14.36 14.06
CA PRO A 192 -2.02 15.53 13.44
C PRO A 192 -1.06 16.39 12.61
N ASN A 193 0.24 16.36 12.93
CA ASN A 193 1.27 17.15 12.25
C ASN A 193 1.97 16.38 11.11
N TRP A 194 1.50 15.19 10.77
CA TRP A 194 2.18 14.36 9.75
C TRP A 194 2.20 14.97 8.36
N GLY A 195 1.25 15.81 8.02
CA GLY A 195 1.24 16.59 6.78
C GLY A 195 2.42 17.56 6.62
N LEU A 196 3.09 17.90 7.74
CA LEU A 196 4.24 18.81 7.80
C LEU A 196 5.58 18.05 7.81
N VAL A 197 5.57 16.72 7.86
CA VAL A 197 6.80 15.91 7.81
C VAL A 197 7.52 16.14 6.49
N LYS A 198 8.86 16.26 6.55
CA LYS A 198 9.71 16.39 5.35
C LYS A 198 9.48 15.20 4.42
N PRO A 199 8.99 15.39 3.20
CA PRO A 199 8.75 14.30 2.26
C PRO A 199 10.04 13.60 1.80
N PHE A 200 9.89 12.42 1.22
CA PHE A 200 10.98 11.68 0.58
C PHE A 200 11.25 12.16 -0.85
N ALA A 201 10.20 12.47 -1.60
CA ALA A 201 10.27 12.84 -3.00
C ALA A 201 9.54 14.16 -3.31
N LEU A 202 8.48 14.47 -2.59
CA LEU A 202 7.71 15.69 -2.80
C LEU A 202 8.43 16.91 -2.21
N THR A 203 7.99 18.11 -2.62
CA THR A 203 8.46 19.38 -2.05
C THR A 203 7.71 19.76 -0.76
N SER A 204 6.46 19.30 -0.61
CA SER A 204 5.61 19.51 0.56
C SER A 204 4.47 18.50 0.58
N GLY A 205 3.77 18.34 1.71
CA GLY A 205 2.54 17.56 1.82
C GLY A 205 1.43 18.05 0.90
N SER A 206 1.38 19.35 0.64
CA SER A 206 0.36 19.97 -0.21
C SER A 206 0.58 19.84 -1.72
N GLN A 207 1.72 19.30 -2.18
CA GLN A 207 2.06 19.26 -3.61
C GLN A 207 1.00 18.53 -4.46
N PHE A 208 0.43 17.44 -3.94
CA PHE A 208 -0.65 16.68 -4.58
C PHE A 208 -1.88 16.60 -3.69
N ARG A 209 -2.07 17.58 -2.80
CA ARG A 209 -3.28 17.69 -1.98
C ARG A 209 -4.50 17.76 -2.90
N PRO A 210 -5.50 16.88 -2.74
CA PRO A 210 -6.75 17.01 -3.48
C PRO A 210 -7.47 18.31 -3.13
N GLY A 211 -8.32 18.79 -4.04
CA GLY A 211 -9.29 19.84 -3.73
C GLY A 211 -10.20 19.45 -2.56
N PRO A 212 -10.93 20.38 -1.97
CA PRO A 212 -11.81 20.11 -0.84
C PRO A 212 -12.93 19.12 -1.21
N PRO A 213 -13.51 18.40 -0.22
CA PRO A 213 -14.53 17.40 -0.47
C PRO A 213 -15.71 17.98 -1.26
N GLY A 214 -16.07 17.31 -2.37
CA GLY A 214 -17.11 17.77 -3.28
C GLY A 214 -16.85 19.12 -3.99
N GLY A 215 -15.66 19.71 -3.82
CA GLY A 215 -15.35 21.06 -4.32
C GLY A 215 -15.83 22.20 -3.40
N TYR A 216 -16.34 21.89 -2.21
CA TYR A 216 -16.86 22.87 -1.26
C TYR A 216 -15.76 23.40 -0.34
N ASN A 217 -15.62 24.72 -0.24
CA ASN A 217 -14.50 25.36 0.46
C ASN A 217 -14.78 25.68 1.94
N THR A 218 -16.02 25.48 2.41
CA THR A 218 -16.39 25.71 3.82
C THR A 218 -17.25 24.57 4.35
N PRO A 219 -17.20 24.27 5.66
CA PRO A 219 -18.10 23.29 6.27
C PRO A 219 -19.57 23.57 5.96
N ALA A 220 -20.00 24.81 6.09
CA ALA A 220 -21.41 25.18 5.85
C ALA A 220 -21.87 24.90 4.42
N SER A 221 -21.05 25.23 3.39
CA SER A 221 -21.41 24.95 2.01
C SER A 221 -21.40 23.46 1.69
N LEU A 222 -20.47 22.71 2.30
CA LEU A 222 -20.39 21.26 2.17
C LEU A 222 -21.65 20.60 2.76
N LEU A 223 -21.97 20.90 4.02
CA LEU A 223 -23.09 20.29 4.74
C LEU A 223 -24.45 20.58 4.07
N ALA A 224 -24.63 21.77 3.51
CA ALA A 224 -25.87 22.15 2.81
C ALA A 224 -26.06 21.46 1.45
N SER A 225 -25.05 20.74 0.94
CA SER A 225 -25.10 20.18 -0.40
C SER A 225 -25.87 18.87 -0.50
N PRO A 226 -26.56 18.60 -1.62
CA PRO A 226 -27.19 17.30 -1.86
C PRO A 226 -26.16 16.17 -2.01
N GLU A 227 -24.94 16.47 -2.47
CA GLU A 227 -23.85 15.52 -2.60
C GLU A 227 -23.40 15.01 -1.22
N TYR A 228 -23.29 15.90 -0.21
CA TYR A 228 -23.00 15.50 1.15
C TYR A 228 -24.07 14.53 1.70
N ALA A 229 -25.34 14.87 1.52
CA ALA A 229 -26.42 13.99 1.96
C ALA A 229 -26.37 12.60 1.29
N ALA A 230 -26.05 12.56 0.00
CA ALA A 230 -25.87 11.29 -0.73
C ALA A 230 -24.68 10.47 -0.20
N GLN A 231 -23.56 11.12 0.13
CA GLN A 231 -22.40 10.46 0.73
C GLN A 231 -22.71 9.89 2.11
N VAL A 232 -23.42 10.66 2.94
CA VAL A 232 -23.87 10.20 4.27
C VAL A 232 -24.83 9.01 4.14
N ALA A 233 -25.82 9.09 3.25
CA ALA A 233 -26.79 8.02 3.04
C ALA A 233 -26.13 6.71 2.56
N ASP A 234 -25.14 6.76 1.66
CA ASP A 234 -24.41 5.59 1.17
C ASP A 234 -23.69 4.88 2.33
N VAL A 235 -22.90 5.61 3.14
CA VAL A 235 -22.19 5.02 4.25
C VAL A 235 -23.11 4.64 5.41
N GLN A 236 -24.18 5.38 5.67
CA GLN A 236 -25.18 5.04 6.68
C GLN A 236 -25.84 3.69 6.39
N SER A 237 -26.17 3.45 5.14
CA SER A 237 -26.78 2.19 4.67
C SER A 237 -25.79 1.04 4.64
N LEU A 238 -24.66 1.20 3.95
CA LEU A 238 -23.70 0.11 3.69
C LEU A 238 -22.70 -0.11 4.83
N GLY A 239 -22.36 0.95 5.58
CA GLY A 239 -21.34 0.93 6.62
C GLY A 239 -21.81 0.51 8.01
N ALA A 240 -23.11 0.41 8.22
CA ALA A 240 -23.70 0.06 9.53
C ALA A 240 -23.27 -1.35 9.99
N ALA A 241 -23.02 -1.51 11.29
CA ALA A 241 -22.73 -2.83 11.87
C ALA A 241 -23.85 -3.85 11.59
N ASN A 242 -25.11 -3.38 11.65
CA ASN A 242 -26.32 -4.16 11.42
C ASN A 242 -26.95 -3.91 10.03
N SER A 243 -26.15 -3.53 9.03
CA SER A 243 -26.65 -3.23 7.68
C SER A 243 -27.45 -4.40 7.10
N THR A 244 -28.63 -4.09 6.56
CA THR A 244 -29.48 -5.03 5.83
C THR A 244 -29.32 -4.90 4.29
N THR A 245 -28.54 -3.94 3.82
CA THR A 245 -28.29 -3.65 2.40
C THR A 245 -26.91 -4.12 1.95
N ARG A 246 -25.93 -4.15 2.86
CA ARG A 246 -24.57 -4.65 2.56
C ARG A 246 -24.62 -6.15 2.34
N THR A 247 -24.03 -6.61 1.24
CA THR A 247 -23.91 -8.06 0.92
C THR A 247 -22.82 -8.74 1.76
N ALA A 248 -22.82 -10.07 1.82
CA ALA A 248 -21.76 -10.85 2.45
C ALA A 248 -20.40 -10.61 1.78
N GLU A 249 -20.36 -10.48 0.44
CA GLU A 249 -19.14 -10.14 -0.29
C GLU A 249 -18.60 -8.76 0.09
N GLN A 250 -19.46 -7.75 0.20
CA GLN A 250 -19.04 -6.41 0.65
C GLN A 250 -18.52 -6.41 2.09
N THR A 251 -19.06 -7.26 2.95
CA THR A 251 -18.54 -7.47 4.32
C THR A 251 -17.15 -8.10 4.27
N THR A 252 -16.96 -9.11 3.42
CA THR A 252 -15.65 -9.74 3.21
C THR A 252 -14.63 -8.72 2.68
N ILE A 253 -14.99 -7.90 1.70
CA ILE A 253 -14.15 -6.82 1.17
C ILE A 253 -13.78 -5.82 2.27
N ALA A 254 -14.73 -5.42 3.12
CA ALA A 254 -14.49 -4.48 4.21
C ALA A 254 -13.36 -4.96 5.14
N TYR A 255 -13.46 -6.19 5.60
CA TYR A 255 -12.46 -6.76 6.51
C TYR A 255 -11.17 -7.16 5.83
N PHE A 256 -11.21 -7.62 4.57
CA PHE A 256 -10.00 -7.97 3.82
C PHE A 256 -8.99 -6.82 3.74
N TRP A 257 -9.48 -5.60 3.59
CA TRP A 257 -8.65 -4.40 3.48
C TRP A 257 -8.45 -3.64 4.80
N ALA A 258 -9.10 -4.04 5.87
CA ALA A 258 -9.04 -3.29 7.13
C ALA A 258 -7.62 -3.29 7.71
N ASN A 259 -7.13 -4.40 8.20
CA ASN A 259 -5.80 -4.55 8.82
C ASN A 259 -5.41 -3.42 9.80
N ASP A 260 -6.41 -2.79 10.42
CA ASP A 260 -6.19 -1.67 11.35
C ASP A 260 -5.80 -2.14 12.77
N LEU A 261 -6.02 -3.42 13.05
CA LEU A 261 -5.85 -3.99 14.39
C LEU A 261 -4.38 -4.27 14.72
N ASP A 262 -4.03 -4.19 16.00
CA ASP A 262 -2.71 -4.58 16.48
C ASP A 262 -2.49 -6.09 16.28
N GLY A 263 -1.25 -6.47 16.01
CA GLY A 263 -0.90 -7.84 15.63
C GLY A 263 -0.99 -8.14 14.12
N THR A 264 -1.51 -7.21 13.32
CA THR A 264 -1.48 -7.28 11.85
C THR A 264 -0.31 -6.47 11.29
N TYR A 265 0.02 -6.70 10.02
CA TYR A 265 1.05 -5.90 9.33
C TYR A 265 0.58 -4.47 8.99
N LYS A 266 -0.64 -4.07 9.37
CA LYS A 266 -1.25 -2.76 9.10
C LYS A 266 -1.37 -2.47 7.58
N PRO A 267 -2.09 -1.41 7.18
CA PRO A 267 -2.34 -1.12 5.76
C PRO A 267 -1.08 -0.97 4.89
N PRO A 268 -0.02 -0.25 5.31
CA PRO A 268 1.20 -0.18 4.52
C PRO A 268 1.88 -1.54 4.35
N GLY A 269 1.87 -2.37 5.39
CA GLY A 269 2.45 -3.72 5.35
C GLY A 269 1.70 -4.65 4.42
N GLN A 270 0.37 -4.55 4.33
CA GLN A 270 -0.40 -5.31 3.34
C GLN A 270 0.08 -5.01 1.91
N LEU A 271 0.30 -3.76 1.57
CA LEU A 271 0.76 -3.35 0.25
C LEU A 271 2.21 -3.79 -0.02
N PHE A 272 3.10 -3.78 0.98
CA PHE A 272 4.42 -4.41 0.86
C PHE A 272 4.32 -5.93 0.66
N LYS A 273 3.38 -6.60 1.35
CA LYS A 273 3.14 -8.03 1.13
C LYS A 273 2.63 -8.33 -0.28
N LEU A 274 1.74 -7.50 -0.81
CA LEU A 274 1.27 -7.60 -2.20
C LEU A 274 2.41 -7.36 -3.19
N THR A 275 3.27 -6.38 -2.95
CA THR A 275 4.48 -6.14 -3.74
C THR A 275 5.35 -7.39 -3.79
N GLN A 276 5.59 -8.03 -2.64
CA GLN A 276 6.37 -9.26 -2.54
C GLN A 276 5.72 -10.44 -3.28
N THR A 277 4.40 -10.55 -3.21
CA THR A 277 3.65 -11.58 -3.94
C THR A 277 3.85 -11.45 -5.45
N VAL A 278 3.67 -10.24 -5.97
CA VAL A 278 3.87 -9.96 -7.41
C VAL A 278 5.33 -10.12 -7.82
N ALA A 279 6.27 -9.63 -7.02
CA ALA A 279 7.71 -9.75 -7.27
C ALA A 279 8.14 -11.22 -7.40
N LYS A 280 7.71 -12.08 -6.48
CA LYS A 280 7.95 -13.54 -6.52
C LYS A 280 7.31 -14.18 -7.75
N GLN A 281 6.05 -13.84 -8.04
CA GLN A 281 5.33 -14.35 -9.21
C GLN A 281 6.02 -13.96 -10.53
N ARG A 282 6.62 -12.77 -10.59
CA ARG A 282 7.34 -12.26 -11.76
C ARG A 282 8.79 -12.70 -11.83
N GLY A 283 9.30 -13.41 -10.83
CA GLY A 283 10.68 -13.88 -10.79
C GLY A 283 11.70 -12.74 -10.80
N LEU A 284 11.40 -11.63 -10.10
CA LEU A 284 12.31 -10.49 -10.09
C LEU A 284 13.64 -10.85 -9.43
N SER A 285 14.74 -10.32 -9.99
CA SER A 285 16.05 -10.40 -9.36
C SER A 285 16.12 -9.55 -8.10
N GLN A 286 17.08 -9.83 -7.21
CA GLN A 286 17.30 -9.09 -5.98
C GLN A 286 17.48 -7.58 -6.23
N GLY A 287 18.20 -7.18 -7.29
CA GLY A 287 18.36 -5.77 -7.68
C GLY A 287 17.03 -5.15 -8.15
N ALA A 288 16.24 -5.89 -8.93
CA ALA A 288 14.90 -5.45 -9.34
C ALA A 288 13.96 -5.30 -8.13
N ASN A 289 14.04 -6.23 -7.16
CA ASN A 289 13.32 -6.12 -5.89
C ASN A 289 13.78 -4.89 -5.10
N ALA A 290 15.08 -4.64 -4.96
CA ALA A 290 15.60 -3.46 -4.26
C ALA A 290 15.00 -2.17 -4.83
N LYS A 291 15.00 -2.01 -6.15
CA LYS A 291 14.43 -0.83 -6.82
C LYS A 291 12.92 -0.72 -6.65
N LEU A 292 12.18 -1.82 -6.85
CA LEU A 292 10.72 -1.83 -6.74
C LEU A 292 10.26 -1.45 -5.33
N PHE A 293 10.83 -2.09 -4.31
CA PHE A 293 10.43 -1.85 -2.92
C PHE A 293 10.80 -0.44 -2.44
N ALA A 294 11.93 0.10 -2.88
CA ALA A 294 12.31 1.49 -2.58
C ALA A 294 11.31 2.49 -3.20
N LEU A 295 10.93 2.30 -4.48
CA LEU A 295 9.92 3.14 -5.14
C LEU A 295 8.56 3.05 -4.44
N VAL A 296 8.10 1.84 -4.11
CA VAL A 296 6.83 1.62 -3.38
C VAL A 296 6.89 2.26 -2.00
N GLY A 297 7.98 2.06 -1.25
CA GLY A 297 8.16 2.64 0.08
C GLY A 297 8.13 4.17 0.04
N MET A 298 8.89 4.77 -0.86
CA MET A 298 8.94 6.23 -1.06
C MET A 298 7.55 6.79 -1.40
N ALA A 299 6.85 6.19 -2.36
CA ALA A 299 5.53 6.64 -2.77
C ALA A 299 4.50 6.51 -1.63
N MET A 300 4.52 5.41 -0.86
CA MET A 300 3.60 5.24 0.27
C MET A 300 3.89 6.22 1.42
N ALA A 301 5.17 6.50 1.72
CA ALA A 301 5.52 7.46 2.76
C ALA A 301 5.05 8.87 2.41
N ASP A 302 5.24 9.30 1.16
CA ASP A 302 4.79 10.60 0.69
C ASP A 302 3.25 10.66 0.52
N ALA A 303 2.61 9.55 0.17
CA ALA A 303 1.15 9.41 0.19
C ALA A 303 0.57 9.59 1.60
N ALA A 304 1.26 9.09 2.64
CA ALA A 304 0.87 9.36 4.03
C ALA A 304 0.92 10.85 4.35
N ILE A 305 2.00 11.53 3.95
CA ILE A 305 2.17 12.97 4.17
C ILE A 305 1.07 13.75 3.45
N THR A 306 0.82 13.45 2.17
CA THR A 306 -0.25 14.08 1.36
C THR A 306 -1.64 13.85 1.96
N ALA A 307 -1.93 12.63 2.43
CA ALA A 307 -3.23 12.32 3.04
C ALA A 307 -3.43 13.06 4.37
N TRP A 308 -2.40 13.14 5.23
CA TRP A 308 -2.48 13.84 6.51
C TRP A 308 -2.47 15.35 6.35
N ASP A 309 -1.80 15.86 5.32
CA ASP A 309 -1.90 17.26 4.92
C ASP A 309 -3.34 17.64 4.55
N ALA A 310 -4.00 16.83 3.73
CA ALA A 310 -5.41 17.03 3.38
C ALA A 310 -6.36 16.92 4.60
N LYS A 311 -6.00 16.10 5.61
CA LYS A 311 -6.82 15.90 6.81
C LYS A 311 -6.79 17.05 7.80
N TYR A 312 -5.60 17.67 7.98
CA TYR A 312 -5.35 18.59 9.09
C TYR A 312 -4.85 19.98 8.67
N GLN A 313 -4.48 20.16 7.39
CA GLN A 313 -3.92 21.43 6.89
C GLN A 313 -4.88 22.10 5.89
N THR A 314 -6.21 21.89 6.06
CA THR A 314 -7.26 22.46 5.20
C THR A 314 -8.35 23.12 6.03
N ALA A 315 -9.29 23.82 5.40
CA ALA A 315 -10.39 24.46 6.10
C ALA A 315 -11.48 23.48 6.58
N ILE A 316 -11.45 22.24 6.11
CA ILE A 316 -12.45 21.22 6.43
C ILE A 316 -11.74 19.97 6.91
N ASP A 317 -11.59 19.84 8.22
CA ASP A 317 -11.18 18.61 8.88
C ASP A 317 -12.40 17.70 8.98
N LEU A 318 -12.76 17.05 7.88
CA LEU A 318 -14.07 16.41 7.71
C LEU A 318 -14.34 15.37 8.80
N TRP A 319 -15.45 15.51 9.50
CA TRP A 319 -15.89 14.55 10.50
C TRP A 319 -16.14 13.15 9.94
N ARG A 320 -16.02 12.15 10.82
CA ARG A 320 -16.23 10.75 10.43
C ARG A 320 -17.73 10.45 10.25
N PRO A 321 -18.08 9.44 9.44
CA PRO A 321 -19.46 9.01 9.23
C PRO A 321 -20.22 8.77 10.54
N VAL A 322 -19.57 8.19 11.55
CA VAL A 322 -20.20 7.95 12.84
C VAL A 322 -20.69 9.22 13.52
N THR A 323 -19.92 10.31 13.45
CA THR A 323 -20.32 11.61 13.99
C THR A 323 -21.39 12.24 13.10
N ALA A 324 -21.19 12.28 11.79
CA ALA A 324 -22.12 12.87 10.83
C ALA A 324 -23.52 12.24 10.92
N ILE A 325 -23.60 10.92 11.04
CA ILE A 325 -24.88 10.20 11.09
C ILE A 325 -25.57 10.39 12.46
N ARG A 326 -24.78 10.31 13.54
CA ARG A 326 -25.36 10.48 14.90
C ARG A 326 -25.81 11.89 15.20
N GLU A 327 -25.26 12.88 14.55
CA GLU A 327 -25.51 14.29 14.75
C GLU A 327 -26.11 14.97 13.51
N ALA A 328 -26.69 14.19 12.59
CA ALA A 328 -27.31 14.74 11.36
C ALA A 328 -28.37 15.80 11.64
N GLY A 329 -29.05 15.75 12.79
CA GLY A 329 -29.98 16.80 13.22
C GLY A 329 -29.33 18.18 13.44
N THR A 330 -27.99 18.28 13.44
CA THR A 330 -27.23 19.52 13.65
C THR A 330 -26.58 20.06 12.38
N ASP A 331 -26.54 19.31 11.29
CA ASP A 331 -25.82 19.67 10.05
C ASP A 331 -26.59 20.68 9.17
N GLY A 332 -27.86 20.92 9.47
CA GLY A 332 -28.72 21.84 8.73
C GLY A 332 -29.18 21.32 7.39
N ASN A 333 -28.97 20.04 7.05
CA ASN A 333 -29.36 19.42 5.79
C ASN A 333 -30.60 18.53 6.00
N ALA A 334 -31.76 18.95 5.48
CA ALA A 334 -33.01 18.20 5.63
C ALA A 334 -33.01 16.83 4.89
N ALA A 335 -32.02 16.54 4.06
CA ALA A 335 -31.89 15.29 3.32
C ALA A 335 -31.05 14.24 4.07
N THR A 336 -30.36 14.61 5.15
CA THR A 336 -29.70 13.65 6.06
C THR A 336 -30.67 13.16 7.11
N THR A 337 -30.44 11.94 7.63
CA THR A 337 -31.29 11.33 8.65
C THR A 337 -30.46 10.98 9.88
N GLU A 338 -30.82 11.55 11.04
CA GLU A 338 -30.14 11.25 12.29
C GLU A 338 -30.42 9.82 12.77
N ASP A 339 -29.35 9.11 13.11
CA ASP A 339 -29.42 7.85 13.88
C ASP A 339 -28.37 7.90 15.00
N ARG A 340 -28.82 8.29 16.19
CA ARG A 340 -27.98 8.45 17.39
C ARG A 340 -27.30 7.14 17.84
N ASN A 341 -27.84 6.01 17.43
CA ASN A 341 -27.34 4.69 17.81
C ASN A 341 -26.52 4.02 16.71
N TRP A 342 -26.32 4.69 15.57
CA TRP A 342 -25.57 4.13 14.44
C TRP A 342 -24.15 3.74 14.86
N GLN A 343 -23.72 2.55 14.45
CA GLN A 343 -22.40 2.01 14.69
C GLN A 343 -21.78 1.57 13.37
N PRO A 344 -20.47 1.86 13.11
CA PRO A 344 -19.76 1.32 11.96
C PRO A 344 -19.58 -0.19 12.10
N LEU A 345 -19.38 -0.88 10.95
CA LEU A 345 -18.94 -2.28 10.93
C LEU A 345 -17.54 -2.44 11.55
N SER A 346 -16.71 -1.43 11.44
CA SER A 346 -15.37 -1.40 12.04
C SER A 346 -15.43 -1.66 13.52
N ASN A 347 -14.70 -2.68 14.00
CA ASN A 347 -14.67 -3.01 15.41
C ASN A 347 -13.30 -3.54 15.85
N LYS A 348 -12.97 -3.34 17.14
CA LYS A 348 -11.81 -3.90 17.83
C LYS A 348 -12.33 -4.75 18.99
N ALA A 349 -12.12 -6.06 18.90
CA ALA A 349 -12.62 -7.02 19.90
C ALA A 349 -14.13 -6.87 20.21
N GLY A 350 -14.94 -6.65 19.19
CA GLY A 350 -16.39 -6.47 19.31
C GLY A 350 -16.86 -5.06 19.70
N VAL A 351 -15.93 -4.12 19.95
CA VAL A 351 -16.24 -2.72 20.22
C VAL A 351 -16.13 -1.92 18.93
N PRO A 352 -17.22 -1.30 18.42
CA PRO A 352 -17.16 -0.44 17.25
C PRO A 352 -16.22 0.73 17.46
N PHE A 353 -15.40 1.04 16.46
CA PHE A 353 -14.50 2.19 16.50
C PHE A 353 -14.42 2.91 15.15
N SER A 354 -14.00 4.16 15.20
CA SER A 354 -13.64 4.96 14.02
C SER A 354 -12.22 5.48 14.18
N PRO A 355 -11.38 5.50 13.11
CA PRO A 355 -10.02 5.97 13.24
C PRO A 355 -9.91 7.42 13.75
N ASN A 356 -8.93 7.68 14.62
CA ASN A 356 -8.74 8.94 15.35
C ASN A 356 -8.06 10.02 14.50
N PHE A 357 -8.61 10.32 13.34
CA PHE A 357 -8.19 11.40 12.45
C PHE A 357 -9.33 11.74 11.47
N PRO A 358 -9.35 12.96 10.87
CA PRO A 358 -10.37 13.39 9.93
C PRO A 358 -10.63 12.41 8.78
N ALA A 359 -11.84 12.42 8.22
CA ALA A 359 -12.22 11.48 7.18
C ALA A 359 -11.49 11.75 5.86
N TYR A 360 -11.51 12.99 5.37
CA TYR A 360 -11.02 13.36 4.04
C TYR A 360 -9.51 13.67 4.05
N VAL A 361 -8.70 13.03 3.20
CA VAL A 361 -8.96 11.89 2.31
C VAL A 361 -8.68 10.57 3.02
N SER A 362 -9.13 9.44 2.44
CA SER A 362 -8.84 8.12 3.01
C SER A 362 -7.37 7.76 2.91
N GLY A 363 -6.72 7.49 4.06
CA GLY A 363 -5.33 7.02 4.10
C GLY A 363 -5.13 5.70 3.35
N HIS A 364 -6.01 4.71 3.56
CA HIS A 364 -5.98 3.44 2.83
C HIS A 364 -6.04 3.62 1.31
N ALA A 365 -6.93 4.49 0.84
CA ALA A 365 -7.08 4.77 -0.58
C ALA A 365 -5.84 5.47 -1.16
N THR A 366 -5.24 6.41 -0.42
CA THR A 366 -4.04 7.12 -0.85
C THR A 366 -2.83 6.18 -0.92
N PHE A 367 -2.66 5.29 0.08
CA PHE A 367 -1.66 4.22 0.00
C PHE A 367 -1.90 3.28 -1.17
N GLY A 368 -3.15 2.83 -1.36
CA GLY A 368 -3.53 1.95 -2.47
C GLY A 368 -3.26 2.58 -3.83
N GLY A 369 -3.60 3.85 -4.00
CA GLY A 369 -3.32 4.62 -5.22
C GLY A 369 -1.82 4.77 -5.50
N ALA A 370 -1.03 5.09 -4.45
CA ALA A 370 0.42 5.21 -4.57
C ALA A 370 1.08 3.87 -4.92
N TRP A 371 0.68 2.80 -4.25
CA TRP A 371 1.16 1.45 -4.54
C TRP A 371 0.83 1.02 -5.97
N ALA A 372 -0.44 1.06 -6.38
CA ALA A 372 -0.87 0.68 -7.72
C ALA A 372 -0.21 1.55 -8.79
N GLY A 373 -0.04 2.85 -8.50
CA GLY A 373 0.63 3.80 -9.36
C GLY A 373 2.09 3.44 -9.64
N ILE A 374 2.86 3.01 -8.63
CA ILE A 374 4.23 2.49 -8.81
C ILE A 374 4.19 1.16 -9.55
N MET A 375 3.35 0.20 -9.11
CA MET A 375 3.31 -1.14 -9.70
C MET A 375 3.05 -1.09 -11.21
N LYS A 376 2.00 -0.37 -11.64
CA LYS A 376 1.70 -0.29 -13.09
C LYS A 376 2.79 0.39 -13.90
N ARG A 377 3.47 1.40 -13.36
CA ARG A 377 4.58 2.08 -14.05
C ARG A 377 5.83 1.22 -14.10
N TYR A 378 6.14 0.53 -13.01
CA TYR A 378 7.31 -0.35 -12.93
C TYR A 378 7.20 -1.54 -13.89
N PHE A 379 6.03 -2.18 -13.98
CA PHE A 379 5.80 -3.30 -14.91
C PHE A 379 5.40 -2.88 -16.33
N GLY A 380 5.19 -1.58 -16.57
CA GLY A 380 4.74 -1.06 -17.88
C GLY A 380 3.31 -1.46 -18.25
N THR A 381 2.55 -2.04 -17.31
CA THR A 381 1.17 -2.49 -17.52
C THR A 381 0.40 -2.53 -16.20
N ASP A 382 -0.90 -2.27 -16.26
CA ASP A 382 -1.81 -2.49 -15.14
C ASP A 382 -2.33 -3.94 -15.10
N ASN A 383 -2.33 -4.63 -16.24
CA ASN A 383 -2.88 -5.98 -16.40
C ASN A 383 -1.93 -7.04 -15.85
N VAL A 384 -2.03 -7.29 -14.56
CA VAL A 384 -1.29 -8.31 -13.82
C VAL A 384 -2.24 -9.04 -12.89
N THR A 385 -2.47 -10.33 -13.16
CA THR A 385 -3.30 -11.18 -12.27
C THR A 385 -2.44 -11.69 -11.12
N TYR A 386 -2.91 -11.51 -9.89
CA TYR A 386 -2.25 -12.00 -8.67
C TYR A 386 -3.29 -12.25 -7.58
N THR A 387 -2.93 -13.09 -6.61
CA THR A 387 -3.77 -13.40 -5.45
C THR A 387 -3.21 -12.71 -4.21
N ALA A 388 -4.05 -11.90 -3.58
CA ALA A 388 -3.79 -11.16 -2.36
C ALA A 388 -4.28 -11.93 -1.13
N THR A 389 -3.66 -11.67 0.02
CA THR A 389 -4.03 -12.19 1.34
C THR A 389 -4.26 -11.05 2.32
N THR A 390 -4.85 -11.38 3.46
CA THR A 390 -5.05 -10.43 4.56
C THR A 390 -4.64 -11.07 5.89
N GLU A 391 -4.40 -10.25 6.90
CA GLU A 391 -4.18 -10.67 8.29
C GLU A 391 -5.25 -10.15 9.24
N ASP A 392 -6.27 -9.49 8.70
CA ASP A 392 -7.37 -9.04 9.55
C ASP A 392 -8.07 -10.26 10.19
N PRO A 393 -8.22 -10.28 11.53
CA PRO A 393 -8.81 -11.41 12.23
C PRO A 393 -10.25 -11.71 11.83
N HIS A 394 -10.99 -10.73 11.29
CA HIS A 394 -12.36 -10.93 10.81
C HIS A 394 -12.41 -11.52 9.37
N ALA A 395 -11.25 -11.64 8.70
CA ALA A 395 -11.13 -12.18 7.34
C ALA A 395 -9.99 -13.21 7.23
N MET A 396 -9.66 -13.92 8.32
CA MET A 396 -8.58 -14.91 8.34
C MET A 396 -8.76 -15.98 7.26
N GLY A 397 -7.69 -16.21 6.48
CA GLY A 397 -7.70 -17.21 5.40
C GLY A 397 -8.40 -16.76 4.12
N VAL A 398 -9.02 -15.58 4.11
CA VAL A 398 -9.61 -15.02 2.88
C VAL A 398 -8.51 -14.64 1.91
N THR A 399 -8.69 -15.02 0.65
CA THR A 399 -7.84 -14.59 -0.46
C THR A 399 -8.69 -13.89 -1.51
N ARG A 400 -8.10 -12.93 -2.22
CA ARG A 400 -8.75 -12.21 -3.31
C ARG A 400 -7.84 -12.15 -4.53
N THR A 401 -8.39 -12.44 -5.70
CA THR A 401 -7.63 -12.39 -6.96
C THR A 401 -8.02 -11.14 -7.74
N PHE A 402 -7.01 -10.36 -8.10
CA PHE A 402 -7.16 -9.14 -8.89
C PHE A 402 -6.53 -9.35 -10.27
N SER A 403 -7.15 -8.78 -11.30
CA SER A 403 -6.61 -8.77 -12.67
C SER A 403 -5.76 -7.54 -12.97
N THR A 404 -5.89 -6.49 -12.16
CA THR A 404 -5.13 -5.23 -12.31
C THR A 404 -4.75 -4.67 -10.95
N PHE A 405 -3.69 -3.84 -10.90
CA PHE A 405 -3.31 -3.11 -9.69
C PHE A 405 -4.36 -2.05 -9.33
N THR A 406 -4.90 -1.37 -10.36
CA THR A 406 -5.95 -0.36 -10.16
C THR A 406 -7.21 -0.97 -9.54
N ALA A 407 -7.63 -2.17 -9.95
CA ALA A 407 -8.80 -2.82 -9.36
C ALA A 407 -8.63 -3.06 -7.85
N ALA A 408 -7.45 -3.46 -7.41
CA ALA A 408 -7.15 -3.64 -5.98
C ALA A 408 -7.18 -2.31 -5.22
N ALA A 409 -6.62 -1.24 -5.78
CA ALA A 409 -6.66 0.09 -5.14
C ALA A 409 -8.08 0.64 -5.02
N VAL A 410 -8.92 0.47 -6.05
CA VAL A 410 -10.33 0.89 -6.05
C VAL A 410 -11.15 0.07 -5.05
N GLU A 411 -10.95 -1.26 -4.99
CA GLU A 411 -11.62 -2.09 -4.01
C GLU A 411 -11.20 -1.74 -2.57
N ASN A 412 -9.90 -1.48 -2.35
CA ASN A 412 -9.40 -1.00 -1.06
C ASN A 412 -10.08 0.33 -0.66
N ALA A 413 -10.21 1.28 -1.58
CA ALA A 413 -10.92 2.53 -1.33
C ALA A 413 -12.40 2.31 -0.96
N ARG A 414 -13.13 1.51 -1.76
CA ARG A 414 -14.55 1.23 -1.52
C ARG A 414 -14.79 0.41 -0.25
N SER A 415 -13.84 -0.44 0.15
CA SER A 415 -13.92 -1.22 1.39
C SER A 415 -14.18 -0.35 2.63
N ARG A 416 -13.71 0.91 2.61
CA ARG A 416 -13.81 1.83 3.75
C ARG A 416 -15.23 2.35 3.96
N ILE A 417 -16.05 2.40 2.90
CA ILE A 417 -17.47 2.72 2.99
C ILE A 417 -18.22 1.52 3.61
N TYR A 418 -17.92 0.30 3.13
CA TYR A 418 -18.48 -0.92 3.70
C TYR A 418 -18.11 -1.13 5.17
N LEU A 419 -16.92 -0.67 5.57
CA LEU A 419 -16.48 -0.70 6.96
C LEU A 419 -17.10 0.41 7.83
N GLY A 420 -17.73 1.43 7.22
CA GLY A 420 -18.44 2.51 7.88
C GLY A 420 -17.56 3.66 8.38
N VAL A 421 -16.36 3.84 7.83
CA VAL A 421 -15.36 4.79 8.35
C VAL A 421 -14.99 5.93 7.39
N HIS A 422 -15.44 5.91 6.14
CA HIS A 422 -15.17 6.91 5.12
C HIS A 422 -16.36 7.15 4.18
N TYR A 423 -16.35 8.28 3.49
CA TYR A 423 -17.25 8.59 2.38
C TYR A 423 -16.62 8.19 1.04
N GLN A 424 -17.42 8.08 -0.04
CA GLN A 424 -16.89 7.65 -1.34
C GLN A 424 -15.84 8.63 -1.89
N TRP A 425 -16.09 9.93 -1.82
CA TRP A 425 -15.12 10.95 -2.27
C TRP A 425 -13.78 10.89 -1.52
N ASP A 426 -13.74 10.44 -0.22
CA ASP A 426 -12.47 10.24 0.50
C ASP A 426 -11.62 9.18 -0.20
N GLY A 427 -12.29 8.13 -0.68
CA GLY A 427 -11.68 7.04 -1.43
C GLY A 427 -11.19 7.47 -2.81
N ASP A 428 -12.08 8.06 -3.60
CA ASP A 428 -11.80 8.43 -4.99
C ASP A 428 -10.65 9.44 -5.08
N ASN A 429 -10.73 10.50 -4.26
CA ASN A 429 -9.68 11.53 -4.22
C ASN A 429 -8.38 11.00 -3.59
N GLY A 430 -8.48 10.07 -2.64
CA GLY A 430 -7.32 9.39 -2.08
C GLY A 430 -6.55 8.57 -3.12
N VAL A 431 -7.24 7.74 -3.90
CA VAL A 431 -6.62 6.95 -4.99
C VAL A 431 -5.96 7.88 -6.02
N ALA A 432 -6.66 8.95 -6.42
CA ALA A 432 -6.13 9.91 -7.40
C ALA A 432 -4.86 10.63 -6.88
N ALA A 433 -4.88 11.10 -5.63
CA ALA A 433 -3.72 11.73 -5.00
C ALA A 433 -2.53 10.75 -4.89
N GLY A 434 -2.78 9.52 -4.47
CA GLY A 434 -1.75 8.48 -4.40
C GLY A 434 -1.13 8.17 -5.76
N ASP A 435 -1.91 8.06 -6.82
CA ASP A 435 -1.39 7.83 -8.19
C ASP A 435 -0.56 9.02 -8.69
N ALA A 436 -0.93 10.26 -8.34
CA ALA A 436 -0.16 11.46 -8.67
C ALA A 436 1.20 11.46 -7.95
N VAL A 437 1.23 11.13 -6.65
CA VAL A 437 2.46 10.92 -5.88
C VAL A 437 3.35 9.86 -6.54
N ALA A 438 2.78 8.70 -6.87
CA ALA A 438 3.50 7.62 -7.55
C ALA A 438 4.08 8.04 -8.89
N GLY A 439 3.32 8.81 -9.67
CA GLY A 439 3.78 9.37 -10.95
C GLY A 439 5.01 10.25 -10.78
N HIS A 440 5.00 11.11 -9.77
CA HIS A 440 6.14 11.98 -9.44
C HIS A 440 7.37 11.20 -8.98
N VAL A 441 7.19 10.24 -8.06
CA VAL A 441 8.27 9.39 -7.55
C VAL A 441 8.91 8.61 -8.69
N TYR A 442 8.11 7.90 -9.48
CA TYR A 442 8.61 7.08 -10.59
C TYR A 442 9.34 7.90 -11.66
N ALA A 443 8.85 9.11 -11.94
CA ALA A 443 9.44 9.96 -12.96
C ALA A 443 10.76 10.64 -12.54
N ASN A 444 11.05 10.78 -11.25
CA ASN A 444 12.16 11.63 -10.78
C ASN A 444 13.22 10.91 -9.97
N TYR A 445 12.96 9.69 -9.47
CA TYR A 445 13.85 9.02 -8.52
C TYR A 445 14.30 7.63 -8.99
N LEU A 446 15.47 7.20 -8.54
CA LEU A 446 16.05 5.87 -8.72
C LEU A 446 16.21 5.47 -10.21
N ARG A 447 16.51 6.41 -11.09
CA ARG A 447 16.62 6.22 -12.54
C ARG A 447 17.90 5.48 -12.94
#